data_18b21bd98ea1b7361199b9941536205b
#
_entry.id   18b21bd98ea1b7361199b9941536205b
#
_cell.length_a   1.000
_cell.length_b   1.000
_cell.length_c   1.000
_cell.angle_alpha   90.00
_cell.angle_beta   90.00
_cell.angle_gamma   90.00
#
_symmetry.space_group_name_H-M   'P 1'
#
loop_
_entity.id
_entity.type
_entity.pdbx_description
1 polymer ?
#
loop_
_entity_poly.entity_id
_entity_poly.type
_entity_poly.pdbx_seq_one_letter_code
_entity_poly.pdbx_strand_id
1 'polypeptide(L)'
;LLHLAQAKCYAYIYAEQNNLEEIGVQMTYCNLDTEEIRRFRETYTRAELKKWFEKLVYEYEKWARYQMTWRAKRNASIKTVEFPFEYRDGQKKLVESVYRTILRKKKLFIQAPTGVGKTMAAVFPAVKAVGEELGEKIFYLTARTITRTVASQAFAILREQDLKMKVITLTAKEKICFCEETICNPDVCPYAKGHFDRVNDAVYELLTSTDEMSREVLEEQARKWNVCPFEMALDVSQWVDAVICDYNYVFDPNAHLKRFFGDGVKGEYLFLIDEAHNLVERGRTMYSSSICKEDFLKIKKLVKYGEPKLVSALESCNKQLLELKRECDGCQILNSVSHVYIKLLSLMTKLEEFIEDCKDEAIRKE
;
A
#
# COMPACT_ATOMS: atom_id res chain seq x y z
N LEU A 1 -13.47 5.12 17.83
CA LEU A 1 -12.39 5.88 18.50
C LEU A 1 -11.85 7.00 17.61
N LEU A 2 -11.50 6.77 16.35
CA LEU A 2 -10.89 7.77 15.44
C LEU A 2 -11.81 8.99 15.23
N HIS A 3 -13.07 8.78 14.90
CA HIS A 3 -14.03 9.86 14.68
C HIS A 3 -14.24 10.71 15.93
N LEU A 4 -14.27 10.08 17.11
CA LEU A 4 -14.38 10.82 18.38
C LEU A 4 -13.13 11.66 18.64
N ALA A 5 -11.94 11.14 18.35
CA ALA A 5 -10.71 11.92 18.48
C ALA A 5 -10.70 13.14 17.55
N GLN A 6 -11.14 12.99 16.30
CA GLN A 6 -11.30 14.08 15.36
C GLN A 6 -12.31 15.14 15.87
N ALA A 7 -13.46 14.69 16.36
CA ALA A 7 -14.46 15.56 16.91
C ALA A 7 -13.97 16.34 18.16
N LYS A 8 -13.17 15.69 19.03
CA LYS A 8 -12.52 16.34 20.17
C LYS A 8 -11.50 17.40 19.74
N CYS A 9 -10.72 17.15 18.68
CA CYS A 9 -9.80 18.14 18.12
C CYS A 9 -10.55 19.40 17.66
N TYR A 10 -11.63 19.22 16.89
CA TYR A 10 -12.46 20.36 16.46
C TYR A 10 -13.12 21.09 17.63
N ALA A 11 -13.63 20.34 18.60
CA ALA A 11 -14.24 20.92 19.79
C ALA A 11 -13.24 21.77 20.60
N TYR A 12 -12.00 21.26 20.78
CA TYR A 12 -10.95 22.03 21.46
C TYR A 12 -10.62 23.32 20.72
N ILE A 13 -10.35 23.24 19.42
CA ILE A 13 -10.00 24.40 18.61
C ILE A 13 -11.12 25.44 18.64
N TYR A 14 -12.38 25.00 18.50
CA TYR A 14 -13.53 25.89 18.53
C TYR A 14 -13.73 26.52 19.89
N ALA A 15 -13.61 25.77 21.00
CA ALA A 15 -13.73 26.28 22.36
C ALA A 15 -12.63 27.32 22.68
N GLU A 16 -11.39 27.10 22.25
CA GLU A 16 -10.29 28.07 22.39
C GLU A 16 -10.57 29.37 21.61
N GLN A 17 -10.98 29.25 20.34
CA GLN A 17 -11.25 30.41 19.49
C GLN A 17 -12.42 31.27 19.97
N ASN A 18 -13.40 30.67 20.64
CA ASN A 18 -14.62 31.36 21.11
C ASN A 18 -14.69 31.54 22.62
N ASN A 19 -13.60 31.26 23.35
CA ASN A 19 -13.54 31.37 24.83
C ASN A 19 -14.66 30.62 25.55
N LEU A 20 -15.06 29.44 25.07
CA LEU A 20 -16.08 28.62 25.71
C LEU A 20 -15.49 27.82 26.86
N GLU A 21 -16.15 27.77 28.01
CA GLU A 21 -15.76 26.96 29.16
C GLU A 21 -16.11 25.46 28.92
N GLU A 22 -17.25 25.23 28.26
CA GLU A 22 -17.76 23.90 27.96
C GLU A 22 -18.24 23.80 26.50
N ILE A 23 -18.15 22.60 25.91
CA ILE A 23 -18.63 22.34 24.56
C ILE A 23 -19.19 20.92 24.44
N GLY A 24 -20.34 20.79 23.77
CA GLY A 24 -20.94 19.51 23.44
C GLY A 24 -20.35 18.89 22.17
N VAL A 25 -20.01 17.62 22.23
CA VAL A 25 -19.56 16.81 21.08
C VAL A 25 -20.64 15.76 20.80
N GLN A 26 -21.13 15.73 19.56
CA GLN A 26 -22.08 14.71 19.14
C GLN A 26 -21.50 13.88 17.99
N MET A 27 -21.47 12.57 18.20
CA MET A 27 -21.22 11.60 17.13
C MET A 27 -22.55 11.05 16.64
N THR A 28 -22.81 11.14 15.34
CA THR A 28 -24.01 10.61 14.71
C THR A 28 -23.61 9.52 13.72
N TYR A 29 -24.13 8.33 13.92
CA TYR A 29 -23.96 7.19 13.01
C TYR A 29 -25.32 6.86 12.39
N CYS A 30 -25.34 6.68 11.07
CA CYS A 30 -26.49 6.21 10.32
C CYS A 30 -26.15 4.86 9.72
N ASN A 31 -27.00 3.85 9.95
CA ASN A 31 -26.92 2.60 9.21
C ASN A 31 -27.53 2.85 7.84
N LEU A 32 -26.78 2.58 6.77
CA LEU A 32 -27.21 2.86 5.40
C LEU A 32 -28.31 1.92 4.91
N ASP A 33 -28.41 0.72 5.49
CA ASP A 33 -29.38 -0.31 5.07
C ASP A 33 -30.73 -0.15 5.81
N THR A 34 -30.67 0.20 7.10
CA THR A 34 -31.87 0.31 7.96
C THR A 34 -32.32 1.76 8.22
N GLU A 35 -31.51 2.74 7.78
CA GLU A 35 -31.67 4.17 8.08
C GLU A 35 -31.72 4.50 9.58
N GLU A 36 -31.35 3.54 10.43
CA GLU A 36 -31.31 3.74 11.89
C GLU A 36 -30.20 4.74 12.24
N ILE A 37 -30.59 5.78 12.99
CA ILE A 37 -29.66 6.83 13.44
C ILE A 37 -29.38 6.66 14.93
N ARG A 38 -28.11 6.50 15.30
CA ARG A 38 -27.62 6.50 16.68
C ARG A 38 -26.79 7.74 16.95
N ARG A 39 -27.10 8.44 18.04
CA ARG A 39 -26.39 9.66 18.46
C ARG A 39 -25.77 9.44 19.83
N PHE A 40 -24.46 9.71 19.92
CA PHE A 40 -23.70 9.71 21.17
C PHE A 40 -23.32 11.15 21.45
N ARG A 41 -23.70 11.66 22.62
CA ARG A 41 -23.43 13.04 23.04
C ARG A 41 -22.63 13.04 24.34
N GLU A 42 -21.58 13.82 24.36
CA GLU A 42 -20.74 14.04 25.52
C GLU A 42 -20.42 15.53 25.62
N THR A 43 -20.35 16.06 26.85
CA THR A 43 -19.92 17.43 27.09
C THR A 43 -18.54 17.39 27.71
N TYR A 44 -17.68 18.26 27.25
CA TYR A 44 -16.30 18.37 27.71
C TYR A 44 -16.03 19.80 28.12
N THR A 45 -15.29 19.99 29.21
CA THR A 45 -14.71 21.28 29.53
C THR A 45 -13.53 21.59 28.63
N ARG A 46 -13.28 22.89 28.40
CA ARG A 46 -12.10 23.32 27.65
C ARG A 46 -10.80 22.80 28.27
N ALA A 47 -10.72 22.77 29.59
CA ALA A 47 -9.54 22.28 30.32
C ALA A 47 -9.28 20.79 30.07
N GLU A 48 -10.33 19.95 30.06
CA GLU A 48 -10.21 18.52 29.73
C GLU A 48 -9.77 18.30 28.28
N LEU A 49 -10.38 19.02 27.34
CA LEU A 49 -10.00 18.96 25.92
C LEU A 49 -8.57 19.43 25.69
N LYS A 50 -8.15 20.50 26.36
CA LYS A 50 -6.78 21.01 26.31
C LYS A 50 -5.76 19.97 26.75
N LYS A 51 -5.97 19.37 27.93
CA LYS A 51 -5.08 18.33 28.46
C LYS A 51 -5.00 17.12 27.52
N TRP A 52 -6.13 16.71 26.97
CA TRP A 52 -6.19 15.61 26.00
C TRP A 52 -5.46 15.96 24.70
N PHE A 53 -5.67 17.16 24.17
CA PHE A 53 -5.05 17.65 22.94
C PHE A 53 -3.54 17.83 23.08
N GLU A 54 -3.08 18.42 24.21
CA GLU A 54 -1.66 18.55 24.51
C GLU A 54 -0.96 17.20 24.58
N LYS A 55 -1.60 16.17 25.15
CA LYS A 55 -1.07 14.80 25.14
C LYS A 55 -0.97 14.26 23.72
N LEU A 56 -1.98 14.46 22.88
CA LEU A 56 -1.96 14.03 21.47
C LEU A 56 -0.84 14.71 20.70
N VAL A 57 -0.66 16.03 20.88
CA VAL A 57 0.41 16.81 20.26
C VAL A 57 1.78 16.33 20.72
N TYR A 58 1.95 16.06 22.01
CA TYR A 58 3.21 15.53 22.57
C TYR A 58 3.59 14.18 21.94
N GLU A 59 2.63 13.26 21.82
CA GLU A 59 2.86 11.97 21.16
C GLU A 59 3.22 12.12 19.66
N TYR A 60 2.65 13.11 18.98
CA TYR A 60 2.95 13.40 17.58
C TYR A 60 4.26 14.17 17.38
N GLU A 61 4.69 14.96 18.36
CA GLU A 61 5.88 15.82 18.26
C GLU A 61 7.15 15.02 17.92
N LYS A 62 7.31 13.83 18.49
CA LYS A 62 8.46 12.95 18.21
C LYS A 62 8.59 12.64 16.72
N TRP A 63 7.46 12.43 16.03
CA TRP A 63 7.39 12.12 14.60
C TRP A 63 7.70 13.35 13.74
N ALA A 64 7.09 14.48 14.05
CA ALA A 64 7.34 15.73 13.33
C ALA A 64 8.82 16.16 13.45
N ARG A 65 9.37 16.08 14.66
CA ARG A 65 10.77 16.38 14.93
C ARG A 65 11.71 15.41 14.20
N TYR A 66 11.39 14.12 14.22
CA TYR A 66 12.12 13.11 13.46
C TYR A 66 12.14 13.46 11.98
N GLN A 67 10.99 13.72 11.37
CA GLN A 67 10.88 14.01 9.94
C GLN A 67 11.69 15.25 9.54
N MET A 68 11.59 16.35 10.30
CA MET A 68 12.35 17.57 10.03
C MET A 68 13.86 17.34 10.14
N THR A 69 14.31 16.71 11.21
CA THR A 69 15.75 16.45 11.45
C THR A 69 16.30 15.45 10.44
N TRP A 70 15.54 14.42 10.11
CA TRP A 70 15.93 13.43 9.10
C TRP A 70 16.08 14.06 7.73
N ARG A 71 15.10 14.85 7.28
CA ARG A 71 15.15 15.55 5.97
C ARG A 71 16.39 16.43 5.86
N ALA A 72 16.70 17.21 6.89
CA ALA A 72 17.90 18.06 6.91
C ALA A 72 19.19 17.23 6.82
N LYS A 73 19.29 16.16 7.62
CA LYS A 73 20.46 15.25 7.65
C LYS A 73 20.62 14.54 6.30
N ARG A 74 19.54 14.01 5.74
CA ARG A 74 19.51 13.38 4.40
C ARG A 74 20.00 14.33 3.33
N ASN A 75 19.38 15.50 3.21
CA ASN A 75 19.71 16.46 2.16
C ASN A 75 21.17 16.96 2.28
N ALA A 76 21.68 17.13 3.50
CA ALA A 76 23.08 17.47 3.71
C ALA A 76 24.03 16.35 3.23
N SER A 77 23.73 15.10 3.54
CA SER A 77 24.55 13.96 3.12
C SER A 77 24.55 13.74 1.60
N ILE A 78 23.41 13.97 0.94
CA ILE A 78 23.30 13.80 -0.52
C ILE A 78 24.22 14.77 -1.28
N LYS A 79 24.47 15.96 -0.75
CA LYS A 79 25.32 16.95 -1.42
C LYS A 79 26.74 16.45 -1.67
N THR A 80 27.31 15.71 -0.73
CA THR A 80 28.69 15.20 -0.76
C THR A 80 28.87 13.90 -1.53
N VAL A 81 27.77 13.16 -1.80
CA VAL A 81 27.84 11.89 -2.52
C VAL A 81 28.19 12.14 -4.00
N GLU A 82 29.17 11.42 -4.51
CA GLU A 82 29.58 11.43 -5.91
C GLU A 82 29.20 10.11 -6.60
N PHE A 83 29.32 10.10 -7.94
CA PHE A 83 29.09 8.85 -8.67
C PHE A 83 30.21 7.86 -8.30
N PRO A 84 29.88 6.63 -7.84
CA PRO A 84 30.83 5.77 -7.12
C PRO A 84 31.86 5.05 -8.00
N PHE A 85 31.78 5.19 -9.32
CA PHE A 85 32.62 4.48 -10.27
C PHE A 85 33.16 5.41 -11.34
N GLU A 86 34.22 4.97 -12.04
CA GLU A 86 34.55 5.58 -13.34
C GLU A 86 33.41 5.36 -14.33
N TYR A 87 33.04 6.39 -15.05
CA TYR A 87 31.96 6.32 -16.03
C TYR A 87 32.34 5.40 -17.19
N ARG A 88 31.49 4.42 -17.45
CA ARG A 88 31.54 3.63 -18.68
C ARG A 88 31.07 4.45 -19.88
N ASP A 89 31.37 4.00 -21.08
CA ASP A 89 30.92 4.67 -22.30
C ASP A 89 29.39 4.81 -22.32
N GLY A 90 28.94 6.03 -22.62
CA GLY A 90 27.53 6.40 -22.60
C GLY A 90 26.87 6.56 -21.21
N GLN A 91 27.48 6.08 -20.12
CA GLN A 91 26.88 6.10 -18.78
C GLN A 91 26.72 7.50 -18.22
N LYS A 92 27.69 8.40 -18.42
CA LYS A 92 27.59 9.80 -18.00
C LYS A 92 26.40 10.51 -18.66
N LYS A 93 26.23 10.31 -19.96
CA LYS A 93 25.10 10.86 -20.72
C LYS A 93 23.76 10.33 -20.18
N LEU A 94 23.73 9.06 -19.75
CA LEU A 94 22.54 8.46 -19.15
C LEU A 94 22.19 9.13 -17.81
N VAL A 95 23.16 9.27 -16.90
CA VAL A 95 23.00 9.96 -15.60
C VAL A 95 22.46 11.38 -15.81
N GLU A 96 23.07 12.14 -16.71
CA GLU A 96 22.62 13.51 -17.04
C GLU A 96 21.19 13.52 -17.61
N SER A 97 20.85 12.55 -18.45
CA SER A 97 19.53 12.48 -19.07
C SER A 97 18.44 12.16 -18.05
N VAL A 98 18.70 11.26 -17.09
CA VAL A 98 17.80 10.95 -15.98
C VAL A 98 17.57 12.22 -15.14
N TYR A 99 18.65 12.87 -14.70
CA TYR A 99 18.53 14.06 -13.87
C TYR A 99 17.75 15.18 -14.57
N ARG A 100 18.09 15.48 -15.83
CA ARG A 100 17.38 16.50 -16.64
C ARG A 100 15.90 16.15 -16.83
N THR A 101 15.57 14.86 -16.91
CA THR A 101 14.19 14.40 -17.07
C THR A 101 13.38 14.63 -15.79
N ILE A 102 13.98 14.35 -14.63
CA ILE A 102 13.38 14.64 -13.32
C ILE A 102 13.15 16.14 -13.17
N LEU A 103 14.18 16.95 -13.41
CA LEU A 103 14.10 18.41 -13.34
C LEU A 103 12.97 18.99 -14.20
N ARG A 104 12.74 18.39 -15.37
CA ARG A 104 11.69 18.82 -16.32
C ARG A 104 10.33 18.18 -16.04
N LYS A 105 10.20 17.33 -15.03
CA LYS A 105 8.98 16.56 -14.70
C LYS A 105 8.44 15.78 -15.91
N LYS A 106 9.36 15.12 -16.66
CA LYS A 106 9.02 14.35 -17.88
C LYS A 106 9.23 12.84 -17.67
N LYS A 107 8.90 12.06 -18.68
CA LYS A 107 9.14 10.61 -18.75
C LYS A 107 10.34 10.35 -19.67
N LEU A 108 11.19 9.39 -19.30
CA LEU A 108 12.35 8.94 -20.05
C LEU A 108 12.29 7.43 -20.26
N PHE A 109 12.37 7.00 -21.49
CA PHE A 109 12.56 5.59 -21.84
C PHE A 109 14.03 5.39 -22.23
N ILE A 110 14.67 4.40 -21.61
CA ILE A 110 16.09 4.11 -21.77
C ILE A 110 16.22 2.71 -22.31
N GLN A 111 16.87 2.57 -23.45
CA GLN A 111 17.34 1.28 -23.97
C GLN A 111 18.87 1.27 -23.94
N ALA A 112 19.45 0.40 -23.13
CA ALA A 112 20.89 0.29 -22.99
C ALA A 112 21.26 -1.19 -22.80
N PRO A 113 22.44 -1.64 -23.34
CA PRO A 113 22.88 -3.02 -23.22
C PRO A 113 23.09 -3.43 -21.74
N THR A 114 23.14 -4.73 -21.51
CA THR A 114 23.51 -5.28 -20.20
C THR A 114 24.95 -4.89 -19.84
N GLY A 115 25.24 -4.69 -18.56
CA GLY A 115 26.58 -4.36 -18.11
C GLY A 115 26.97 -2.88 -18.10
N VAL A 116 26.18 -1.98 -18.68
CA VAL A 116 26.44 -0.51 -18.65
C VAL A 116 26.26 0.11 -17.26
N GLY A 117 25.71 -0.62 -16.29
CA GLY A 117 25.43 -0.10 -14.96
C GLY A 117 24.17 0.78 -14.89
N LYS A 118 23.11 0.39 -15.60
CA LYS A 118 21.81 1.10 -15.67
C LYS A 118 21.25 1.47 -14.29
N THR A 119 21.29 0.53 -13.34
CA THR A 119 20.74 0.72 -12.00
C THR A 119 21.36 1.91 -11.29
N MET A 120 22.70 1.95 -11.21
CA MET A 120 23.40 3.06 -10.57
C MET A 120 23.21 4.37 -11.35
N ALA A 121 23.21 4.30 -12.70
CA ALA A 121 22.97 5.46 -13.56
C ALA A 121 21.55 6.04 -13.46
N ALA A 122 20.58 5.29 -12.93
CA ALA A 122 19.24 5.75 -12.63
C ALA A 122 19.08 6.16 -11.15
N VAL A 123 19.60 5.37 -10.22
CA VAL A 123 19.49 5.61 -8.77
C VAL A 123 20.24 6.86 -8.34
N PHE A 124 21.51 7.01 -8.75
CA PHE A 124 22.34 8.16 -8.34
C PHE A 124 21.70 9.52 -8.68
N PRO A 125 21.29 9.82 -9.92
CA PRO A 125 20.67 11.09 -10.25
C PRO A 125 19.29 11.29 -9.57
N ALA A 126 18.55 10.20 -9.29
CA ALA A 126 17.31 10.29 -8.52
C ALA A 126 17.58 10.63 -7.06
N VAL A 127 18.63 10.08 -6.44
CA VAL A 127 19.08 10.46 -5.10
C VAL A 127 19.47 11.93 -5.07
N LYS A 128 20.27 12.40 -6.03
CA LYS A 128 20.62 13.84 -6.16
C LYS A 128 19.38 14.72 -6.25
N ALA A 129 18.41 14.34 -7.06
CA ALA A 129 17.17 15.08 -7.25
C ALA A 129 16.34 15.16 -5.94
N VAL A 130 16.29 14.10 -5.14
CA VAL A 130 15.65 14.12 -3.81
C VAL A 130 16.37 15.09 -2.87
N GLY A 131 17.70 15.13 -2.91
CA GLY A 131 18.50 16.08 -2.12
C GLY A 131 18.24 17.53 -2.47
N GLU A 132 17.84 17.82 -3.69
CA GLU A 132 17.46 19.16 -4.21
C GLU A 132 15.94 19.40 -4.19
N GLU A 133 15.19 18.54 -3.50
CA GLU A 133 13.75 18.66 -3.32
C GLU A 133 12.93 18.62 -4.62
N LEU A 134 13.47 18.01 -5.67
CA LEU A 134 12.79 17.77 -6.94
C LEU A 134 11.85 16.57 -6.91
N GLY A 135 11.82 15.86 -5.80
CA GLY A 135 10.94 14.75 -5.48
C GLY A 135 11.07 14.36 -4.02
N GLU A 136 10.01 13.82 -3.46
CA GLU A 136 9.94 13.47 -2.02
C GLU A 136 10.47 12.07 -1.75
N LYS A 137 10.22 11.13 -2.67
CA LYS A 137 10.46 9.70 -2.48
C LYS A 137 10.75 9.01 -3.80
N ILE A 138 11.62 8.01 -3.77
CA ILE A 138 11.94 7.16 -4.91
C ILE A 138 11.15 5.86 -4.80
N PHE A 139 10.44 5.46 -5.85
CA PHE A 139 9.88 4.13 -6.05
C PHE A 139 10.71 3.43 -7.11
N TYR A 140 11.48 2.41 -6.69
CA TYR A 140 12.21 1.54 -7.61
C TYR A 140 11.38 0.28 -7.84
N LEU A 141 10.89 0.12 -9.08
CA LEU A 141 9.94 -0.91 -9.44
C LEU A 141 10.62 -2.02 -10.25
N THR A 142 10.42 -3.25 -9.84
CA THR A 142 11.00 -4.42 -10.49
C THR A 142 10.16 -5.68 -10.27
N ALA A 143 10.07 -6.55 -11.30
CA ALA A 143 9.30 -7.78 -11.22
C ALA A 143 10.08 -8.98 -10.60
N ARG A 144 11.41 -8.87 -10.45
CA ARG A 144 12.26 -10.01 -10.06
C ARG A 144 13.00 -9.77 -8.76
N THR A 145 13.14 -10.82 -7.95
CA THR A 145 13.87 -10.76 -6.68
C THR A 145 15.34 -10.37 -6.87
N ILE A 146 16.01 -10.91 -7.90
CA ILE A 146 17.42 -10.61 -8.20
C ILE A 146 17.62 -9.12 -8.48
N THR A 147 16.73 -8.49 -9.22
CA THR A 147 16.84 -7.06 -9.53
C THR A 147 16.53 -6.16 -8.32
N ARG A 148 15.74 -6.64 -7.34
CA ARG A 148 15.59 -5.96 -6.04
C ARG A 148 16.91 -5.91 -5.28
N THR A 149 17.63 -7.01 -5.25
CA THR A 149 18.97 -7.07 -4.63
C THR A 149 19.94 -6.09 -5.29
N VAL A 150 19.94 -6.00 -6.62
CA VAL A 150 20.79 -5.04 -7.35
C VAL A 150 20.43 -3.59 -7.03
N ALA A 151 19.13 -3.29 -6.89
CA ALA A 151 18.67 -1.95 -6.48
C ALA A 151 19.11 -1.63 -5.03
N SER A 152 18.93 -2.56 -4.08
CA SER A 152 19.39 -2.38 -2.70
C SER A 152 20.90 -2.18 -2.62
N GLN A 153 21.68 -2.96 -3.39
CA GLN A 153 23.14 -2.82 -3.49
C GLN A 153 23.54 -1.43 -4.04
N ALA A 154 22.79 -0.86 -4.98
CA ALA A 154 23.10 0.49 -5.48
C ALA A 154 22.98 1.54 -4.37
N PHE A 155 21.98 1.46 -3.51
CA PHE A 155 21.88 2.33 -2.32
C PHE A 155 22.97 2.01 -1.28
N ALA A 156 23.31 0.74 -1.09
CA ALA A 156 24.38 0.33 -0.15
C ALA A 156 25.74 0.93 -0.56
N ILE A 157 26.10 0.86 -1.84
CA ILE A 157 27.33 1.48 -2.38
C ILE A 157 27.34 3.00 -2.16
N LEU A 158 26.21 3.68 -2.32
CA LEU A 158 26.15 5.12 -2.04
C LEU A 158 26.26 5.42 -0.54
N ARG A 159 25.80 4.50 0.35
CA ARG A 159 26.00 4.63 1.82
C ARG A 159 27.46 4.50 2.23
N GLU A 160 28.30 3.81 1.47
CA GLU A 160 29.76 3.79 1.72
C GLU A 160 30.40 5.19 1.60
N GLN A 161 29.71 6.14 0.95
CA GLN A 161 30.07 7.55 0.89
C GLN A 161 29.28 8.40 1.90
N ASP A 162 28.86 7.84 3.02
CA ASP A 162 28.08 8.48 4.09
C ASP A 162 26.67 8.97 3.69
N LEU A 163 26.10 8.46 2.59
CA LEU A 163 24.72 8.75 2.26
C LEU A 163 23.78 8.35 3.41
N LYS A 164 23.01 9.28 3.90
CA LYS A 164 21.92 9.06 4.85
C LYS A 164 20.60 9.03 4.08
N MET A 165 20.17 7.83 3.76
CA MET A 165 18.92 7.61 3.02
C MET A 165 18.30 6.29 3.44
N LYS A 166 17.04 6.34 3.88
CA LYS A 166 16.30 5.16 4.32
C LYS A 166 15.66 4.47 3.13
N VAL A 167 15.89 3.17 3.05
CA VAL A 167 15.43 2.33 1.94
C VAL A 167 14.71 1.12 2.50
N ILE A 168 13.50 0.87 2.02
CA ILE A 168 12.74 -0.34 2.32
C ILE A 168 12.59 -1.21 1.08
N THR A 169 12.71 -2.53 1.26
CA THR A 169 12.35 -3.52 0.23
C THR A 169 11.06 -4.21 0.63
N LEU A 170 9.96 -3.90 -0.06
CA LEU A 170 8.67 -4.51 0.21
C LEU A 170 8.61 -5.94 -0.29
N THR A 171 8.13 -6.82 0.58
CA THR A 171 7.90 -8.24 0.30
C THR A 171 6.40 -8.52 0.28
N ALA A 172 5.96 -9.37 -0.63
CA ALA A 172 4.55 -9.78 -0.71
C ALA A 172 4.09 -10.45 0.60
N LYS A 173 2.82 -10.25 0.94
CA LYS A 173 2.23 -10.69 2.21
C LYS A 173 2.43 -12.18 2.46
N GLU A 174 2.20 -13.00 1.46
CA GLU A 174 2.32 -14.45 1.53
C GLU A 174 3.76 -14.93 1.81
N LYS A 175 4.75 -14.07 1.51
CA LYS A 175 6.18 -14.39 1.71
C LYS A 175 6.75 -13.91 3.03
N ILE A 176 6.16 -12.88 3.63
CA ILE A 176 6.64 -12.28 4.88
C ILE A 176 5.75 -12.65 6.08
N CYS A 177 4.55 -13.16 5.85
CA CYS A 177 3.64 -13.59 6.91
C CYS A 177 4.27 -14.71 7.74
N PHE A 178 4.14 -14.63 9.08
CA PHE A 178 4.63 -15.66 9.99
C PHE A 178 3.65 -16.82 10.20
N CYS A 179 2.40 -16.66 9.75
CA CYS A 179 1.37 -17.68 9.85
C CYS A 179 1.36 -18.53 8.57
N GLU A 180 1.05 -19.82 8.71
CA GLU A 180 0.89 -20.73 7.57
C GLU A 180 -0.26 -20.29 6.65
N GLU A 181 -1.38 -19.87 7.25
CA GLU A 181 -2.51 -19.26 6.54
C GLU A 181 -2.55 -17.74 6.79
N THR A 182 -2.75 -16.96 5.73
CA THR A 182 -2.84 -15.49 5.81
C THR A 182 -4.21 -14.99 6.28
N ILE A 183 -4.72 -15.53 7.40
CA ILE A 183 -5.99 -15.11 8.01
C ILE A 183 -5.71 -13.92 8.94
N CYS A 184 -6.04 -12.70 8.47
CA CYS A 184 -5.73 -11.44 9.17
C CYS A 184 -6.83 -11.02 10.16
N ASN A 185 -7.35 -11.97 10.94
CA ASN A 185 -8.31 -11.71 12.00
C ASN A 185 -7.58 -11.67 13.35
N PRO A 186 -7.78 -10.64 14.21
CA PRO A 186 -7.18 -10.55 15.55
C PRO A 186 -7.50 -11.72 16.49
N ASP A 187 -8.60 -12.45 16.26
CA ASP A 187 -8.97 -13.63 17.03
C ASP A 187 -8.14 -14.88 16.66
N VAL A 188 -7.58 -14.90 15.44
CA VAL A 188 -6.83 -16.03 14.89
C VAL A 188 -5.34 -15.71 14.80
N CYS A 189 -4.98 -14.52 14.30
CA CYS A 189 -3.59 -14.11 14.09
C CYS A 189 -3.02 -13.40 15.32
N PRO A 190 -2.01 -13.95 16.01
CA PRO A 190 -1.41 -13.34 17.20
C PRO A 190 -0.70 -12.03 16.88
N TYR A 191 -0.24 -11.83 15.65
CA TYR A 191 0.44 -10.61 15.20
C TYR A 191 -0.54 -9.51 14.78
N ALA A 192 -1.79 -9.84 14.46
CA ALA A 192 -2.85 -8.87 14.24
C ALA A 192 -3.46 -8.37 15.55
N LYS A 193 -3.50 -9.25 16.58
CA LYS A 193 -4.03 -8.91 17.91
C LYS A 193 -3.15 -7.87 18.60
N GLY A 194 -3.72 -6.68 18.86
CA GLY A 194 -3.01 -5.55 19.48
C GLY A 194 -1.90 -4.95 18.61
N HIS A 195 -1.92 -5.19 17.29
CA HIS A 195 -0.97 -4.62 16.33
C HIS A 195 -0.88 -3.10 16.43
N PHE A 196 -2.04 -2.42 16.40
CA PHE A 196 -2.12 -0.97 16.42
C PHE A 196 -1.65 -0.32 17.72
N ASP A 197 -1.58 -1.09 18.82
CA ASP A 197 -1.06 -0.59 20.10
C ASP A 197 0.46 -0.53 20.13
N ARG A 198 1.14 -1.31 19.29
CA ARG A 198 2.60 -1.52 19.31
C ARG A 198 3.31 -1.05 18.05
N VAL A 199 2.63 -1.00 16.91
CA VAL A 199 3.28 -0.77 15.61
C VAL A 199 3.97 0.59 15.52
N ASN A 200 3.42 1.64 16.13
CA ASN A 200 4.01 2.97 16.07
C ASN A 200 5.40 3.00 16.72
N ASP A 201 5.54 2.37 17.89
CA ASP A 201 6.83 2.32 18.57
C ASP A 201 7.82 1.40 17.85
N ALA A 202 7.34 0.27 17.30
CA ALA A 202 8.15 -0.62 16.46
C ALA A 202 8.68 0.12 15.21
N VAL A 203 7.86 0.88 14.53
CA VAL A 203 8.25 1.70 13.36
C VAL A 203 9.23 2.79 13.76
N TYR A 204 8.97 3.51 14.85
CA TYR A 204 9.85 4.59 15.31
C TYR A 204 11.24 4.06 15.68
N GLU A 205 11.31 2.95 16.42
CA GLU A 205 12.58 2.31 16.77
C GLU A 205 13.34 1.88 15.52
N LEU A 206 12.66 1.24 14.56
CA LEU A 206 13.29 0.81 13.31
C LEU A 206 13.84 2.00 12.53
N LEU A 207 13.08 3.07 12.39
CA LEU A 207 13.50 4.29 11.71
C LEU A 207 14.70 4.96 12.35
N THR A 208 14.87 4.82 13.67
CA THR A 208 16.00 5.44 14.39
C THR A 208 17.24 4.54 14.47
N SER A 209 17.09 3.23 14.20
CA SER A 209 18.18 2.24 14.35
C SER A 209 18.87 1.88 13.03
N THR A 210 18.18 1.92 11.89
CA THR A 210 18.77 1.51 10.60
C THR A 210 18.32 2.38 9.43
N ASP A 211 19.14 2.40 8.38
CA ASP A 211 18.83 3.06 7.10
C ASP A 211 18.43 2.05 6.00
N GLU A 212 18.58 0.75 6.26
CA GLU A 212 18.17 -0.32 5.34
C GLU A 212 17.17 -1.27 6.01
N MET A 213 15.97 -1.33 5.44
CA MET A 213 14.89 -2.18 5.90
C MET A 213 14.68 -3.32 4.88
N SER A 214 15.55 -4.35 5.00
CA SER A 214 15.41 -5.61 4.26
C SER A 214 14.28 -6.46 4.85
N ARG A 215 13.95 -7.56 4.19
CA ARG A 215 12.97 -8.52 4.70
C ARG A 215 13.37 -9.04 6.08
N GLU A 216 14.63 -9.42 6.25
CA GLU A 216 15.16 -9.99 7.48
C GLU A 216 15.08 -8.99 8.65
N VAL A 217 15.44 -7.74 8.40
CA VAL A 217 15.34 -6.63 9.37
C VAL A 217 13.90 -6.38 9.79
N LEU A 218 12.95 -6.40 8.82
CA LEU A 218 11.53 -6.23 9.08
C LEU A 218 10.95 -7.41 9.88
N GLU A 219 11.35 -8.65 9.56
CA GLU A 219 10.91 -9.84 10.28
C GLU A 219 11.44 -9.84 11.73
N GLU A 220 12.70 -9.48 11.96
CA GLU A 220 13.30 -9.37 13.28
C GLU A 220 12.58 -8.33 14.14
N GLN A 221 12.37 -7.13 13.62
CA GLN A 221 11.65 -6.07 14.31
C GLN A 221 10.20 -6.45 14.61
N ALA A 222 9.51 -7.09 13.66
CA ALA A 222 8.14 -7.52 13.83
C ALA A 222 8.01 -8.62 14.91
N ARG A 223 8.97 -9.54 15.02
CA ARG A 223 9.01 -10.54 16.09
C ARG A 223 9.25 -9.89 17.45
N LYS A 224 10.22 -8.96 17.52
CA LYS A 224 10.54 -8.22 18.74
C LYS A 224 9.31 -7.53 19.33
N TRP A 225 8.52 -6.89 18.48
CA TRP A 225 7.36 -6.10 18.90
C TRP A 225 6.03 -6.89 18.85
N ASN A 226 6.07 -8.15 18.40
CA ASN A 226 4.86 -8.98 18.18
C ASN A 226 3.80 -8.25 17.32
N VAL A 227 4.20 -7.74 16.17
CA VAL A 227 3.36 -7.05 15.19
C VAL A 227 3.37 -7.76 13.84
N CYS A 228 2.40 -7.50 12.98
CA CYS A 228 2.37 -8.04 11.62
C CYS A 228 3.53 -7.45 10.80
N PRO A 229 4.45 -8.26 10.26
CA PRO A 229 5.60 -7.75 9.51
C PRO A 229 5.19 -7.05 8.21
N PHE A 230 4.11 -7.51 7.57
CA PHE A 230 3.61 -6.92 6.33
C PHE A 230 3.01 -5.53 6.58
N GLU A 231 2.08 -5.40 7.54
CA GLU A 231 1.46 -4.10 7.85
C GLU A 231 2.49 -3.11 8.40
N MET A 232 3.41 -3.57 9.26
CA MET A 232 4.52 -2.74 9.73
C MET A 232 5.40 -2.24 8.57
N ALA A 233 5.71 -3.09 7.58
CA ALA A 233 6.48 -2.68 6.41
C ALA A 233 5.73 -1.60 5.58
N LEU A 234 4.41 -1.71 5.46
CA LEU A 234 3.60 -0.69 4.82
C LEU A 234 3.61 0.64 5.61
N ASP A 235 3.58 0.59 6.94
CA ASP A 235 3.70 1.78 7.78
C ASP A 235 5.08 2.43 7.65
N VAL A 236 6.15 1.64 7.72
CA VAL A 236 7.54 2.09 7.51
C VAL A 236 7.70 2.77 6.14
N SER A 237 7.04 2.25 5.09
CA SER A 237 7.16 2.79 3.73
C SER A 237 6.77 4.26 3.61
N GLN A 238 5.94 4.77 4.52
CA GLN A 238 5.54 6.18 4.56
C GLN A 238 6.70 7.10 5.01
N TRP A 239 7.60 6.59 5.83
CA TRP A 239 8.67 7.36 6.48
C TRP A 239 10.03 7.27 5.81
N VAL A 240 10.22 6.32 4.90
CA VAL A 240 11.49 6.12 4.20
C VAL A 240 11.60 6.97 2.93
N ASP A 241 12.83 7.13 2.45
CA ASP A 241 13.14 7.97 1.28
C ASP A 241 13.04 7.19 -0.05
N ALA A 242 13.24 5.87 0.01
CA ALA A 242 13.10 5.01 -1.16
C ALA A 242 12.37 3.70 -0.83
N VAL A 243 11.53 3.25 -1.76
CA VAL A 243 10.77 2.00 -1.70
C VAL A 243 11.13 1.16 -2.91
N ILE A 244 11.71 -0.01 -2.67
CA ILE A 244 11.97 -1.03 -3.69
C ILE A 244 10.83 -2.03 -3.63
N CYS A 245 10.07 -2.20 -4.72
CA CYS A 245 8.88 -3.05 -4.70
C CYS A 245 8.56 -3.63 -6.08
N ASP A 246 7.58 -4.54 -6.13
CA ASP A 246 7.01 -5.05 -7.37
C ASP A 246 6.13 -4.00 -8.06
N TYR A 247 5.95 -4.12 -9.37
CA TYR A 247 5.06 -3.26 -10.17
C TYR A 247 3.63 -3.22 -9.63
N ASN A 248 3.15 -4.33 -9.04
CA ASN A 248 1.80 -4.44 -8.52
C ASN A 248 1.52 -3.37 -7.45
N TYR A 249 2.52 -3.03 -6.64
CA TYR A 249 2.36 -2.01 -5.60
C TYR A 249 2.08 -0.59 -6.12
N VAL A 250 2.26 -0.37 -7.43
CA VAL A 250 1.98 0.94 -8.06
C VAL A 250 0.85 0.84 -9.10
N PHE A 251 0.82 -0.22 -9.90
CA PHE A 251 0.00 -0.29 -11.11
C PHE A 251 -1.22 -1.22 -11.01
N ASP A 252 -1.23 -2.15 -10.05
CA ASP A 252 -2.36 -3.09 -9.91
C ASP A 252 -3.57 -2.36 -9.26
N PRO A 253 -4.75 -2.42 -9.87
CA PRO A 253 -5.93 -1.73 -9.35
C PRO A 253 -6.36 -2.21 -7.96
N ASN A 254 -6.03 -3.44 -7.58
CA ASN A 254 -6.44 -4.04 -6.30
C ASN A 254 -5.31 -4.01 -5.25
N ALA A 255 -4.03 -4.15 -5.69
CA ALA A 255 -2.88 -4.31 -4.82
C ALA A 255 -2.01 -3.05 -4.67
N HIS A 256 -2.30 -1.96 -5.40
CA HIS A 256 -1.53 -0.73 -5.30
C HIS A 256 -1.56 -0.15 -3.88
N LEU A 257 -0.48 0.54 -3.52
CA LEU A 257 -0.33 1.19 -2.22
C LEU A 257 -1.28 2.39 -2.09
N LYS A 258 -2.51 2.17 -1.61
CA LYS A 258 -3.53 3.22 -1.41
C LYS A 258 -3.03 4.39 -0.57
N ARG A 259 -2.03 4.16 0.31
CA ARG A 259 -1.38 5.19 1.13
C ARG A 259 -0.66 6.26 0.30
N PHE A 260 -0.24 5.92 -0.93
CA PHE A 260 0.48 6.80 -1.86
C PHE A 260 -0.32 7.10 -3.12
N PHE A 261 -1.17 6.17 -3.56
CA PHE A 261 -1.82 6.20 -4.88
C PHE A 261 -3.35 6.10 -4.77
N GLY A 262 -3.91 6.19 -3.57
CA GLY A 262 -5.36 6.23 -3.36
C GLY A 262 -5.97 7.56 -3.79
N ASP A 263 -7.30 7.58 -3.93
CA ASP A 263 -8.05 8.77 -4.32
C ASP A 263 -7.78 9.96 -3.38
N GLY A 264 -7.43 11.09 -3.95
CA GLY A 264 -7.13 12.31 -3.23
C GLY A 264 -5.72 12.39 -2.62
N VAL A 265 -4.94 11.31 -2.65
CA VAL A 265 -3.54 11.32 -2.19
C VAL A 265 -2.64 11.87 -3.29
N LYS A 266 -1.80 12.85 -2.95
CA LYS A 266 -0.84 13.46 -3.87
C LYS A 266 0.54 13.47 -3.23
N GLY A 267 1.58 13.21 -4.03
CA GLY A 267 2.98 13.30 -3.65
C GLY A 267 3.88 13.46 -4.87
N GLU A 268 5.03 14.05 -4.70
CA GLU A 268 6.03 14.19 -5.76
C GLU A 268 7.00 13.01 -5.74
N TYR A 269 6.60 11.89 -6.38
CA TYR A 269 7.36 10.65 -6.38
C TYR A 269 8.16 10.48 -7.66
N LEU A 270 9.37 9.93 -7.52
CA LEU A 270 10.26 9.57 -8.62
C LEU A 270 10.14 8.06 -8.87
N PHE A 271 9.68 7.68 -10.06
CA PHE A 271 9.53 6.27 -10.43
C PHE A 271 10.71 5.82 -11.30
N LEU A 272 11.47 4.85 -10.80
CA LEU A 272 12.52 4.14 -11.53
C LEU A 272 11.98 2.75 -11.86
N ILE A 273 11.71 2.49 -13.14
CA ILE A 273 11.05 1.27 -13.58
C ILE A 273 12.06 0.42 -14.32
N ASP A 274 12.55 -0.62 -13.67
CA ASP A 274 13.51 -1.57 -14.24
C ASP A 274 12.80 -2.58 -15.15
N GLU A 275 13.45 -2.96 -16.25
CA GLU A 275 12.91 -3.91 -17.24
C GLU A 275 11.47 -3.56 -17.67
N ALA A 276 11.22 -2.27 -17.98
CA ALA A 276 9.89 -1.73 -18.25
C ALA A 276 9.13 -2.42 -19.40
N HIS A 277 9.83 -3.16 -20.27
CA HIS A 277 9.18 -3.97 -21.32
C HIS A 277 8.23 -5.03 -20.76
N ASN A 278 8.47 -5.50 -19.51
CA ASN A 278 7.58 -6.45 -18.85
C ASN A 278 6.22 -5.83 -18.44
N LEU A 279 6.11 -4.49 -18.40
CA LEU A 279 4.86 -3.82 -17.99
C LEU A 279 3.69 -4.11 -18.94
N VAL A 280 3.95 -4.39 -20.22
CA VAL A 280 2.89 -4.71 -21.18
C VAL A 280 2.15 -5.98 -20.77
N GLU A 281 2.88 -7.08 -20.55
CA GLU A 281 2.27 -8.34 -20.11
C GLU A 281 1.76 -8.28 -18.68
N ARG A 282 2.49 -7.60 -17.79
CA ARG A 282 2.03 -7.41 -16.42
C ARG A 282 0.76 -6.57 -16.35
N GLY A 283 0.66 -5.51 -17.15
CA GLY A 283 -0.56 -4.69 -17.24
C GLY A 283 -1.74 -5.50 -17.76
N ARG A 284 -1.54 -6.31 -18.78
CA ARG A 284 -2.58 -7.24 -19.25
C ARG A 284 -3.07 -8.15 -18.13
N THR A 285 -2.16 -8.77 -17.37
CA THR A 285 -2.50 -9.63 -16.23
C THR A 285 -3.24 -8.87 -15.14
N MET A 286 -2.76 -7.68 -14.73
CA MET A 286 -3.36 -6.86 -13.67
C MET A 286 -4.79 -6.41 -13.98
N TYR A 287 -5.10 -6.18 -15.27
CA TYR A 287 -6.40 -5.71 -15.73
C TYR A 287 -7.23 -6.80 -16.42
N SER A 288 -6.86 -8.07 -16.24
CA SER A 288 -7.60 -9.22 -16.75
C SER A 288 -8.06 -10.10 -15.60
N SER A 289 -9.24 -10.65 -15.75
CA SER A 289 -9.74 -11.70 -14.87
C SER A 289 -10.38 -12.83 -15.68
N SER A 290 -10.43 -14.01 -15.10
CA SER A 290 -11.04 -15.18 -15.71
C SER A 290 -12.09 -15.77 -14.80
N ILE A 291 -13.15 -16.30 -15.42
CA ILE A 291 -14.25 -16.96 -14.73
C ILE A 291 -14.44 -18.34 -15.35
N CYS A 292 -14.44 -19.37 -14.53
CA CYS A 292 -14.68 -20.73 -14.93
C CYS A 292 -16.12 -21.13 -14.65
N LYS A 293 -16.83 -21.62 -15.66
CA LYS A 293 -18.21 -22.09 -15.53
C LYS A 293 -18.35 -23.19 -14.47
N GLU A 294 -17.37 -24.06 -14.37
CA GLU A 294 -17.31 -25.17 -13.44
C GLU A 294 -17.35 -24.73 -11.98
N ASP A 295 -16.80 -23.55 -11.66
CA ASP A 295 -16.75 -23.03 -10.30
C ASP A 295 -18.15 -22.65 -9.78
N PHE A 296 -19.01 -22.09 -10.64
CA PHE A 296 -20.41 -21.85 -10.28
C PHE A 296 -21.16 -23.15 -9.91
N LEU A 297 -20.83 -24.25 -10.58
CA LEU A 297 -21.45 -25.55 -10.27
C LEU A 297 -20.93 -26.18 -8.98
N LYS A 298 -19.64 -25.96 -8.65
CA LYS A 298 -19.06 -26.40 -7.38
C LYS A 298 -19.69 -25.65 -6.22
N ILE A 299 -19.70 -24.32 -6.26
CA ILE A 299 -20.31 -23.48 -5.23
C ILE A 299 -21.79 -23.79 -5.07
N LYS A 300 -22.53 -23.95 -6.17
CA LYS A 300 -23.94 -24.35 -6.11
C LYS A 300 -24.16 -25.63 -5.32
N LYS A 301 -23.28 -26.64 -5.46
CA LYS A 301 -23.41 -27.90 -4.70
C LYS A 301 -23.22 -27.68 -3.19
N LEU A 302 -22.32 -26.78 -2.81
CA LEU A 302 -22.05 -26.47 -1.39
C LEU A 302 -23.22 -25.74 -0.74
N VAL A 303 -23.83 -24.76 -1.45
CA VAL A 303 -24.89 -23.91 -0.88
C VAL A 303 -26.31 -24.42 -1.15
N LYS A 304 -26.48 -25.58 -1.80
CA LYS A 304 -27.77 -26.08 -2.32
C LYS A 304 -28.90 -26.15 -1.29
N TYR A 305 -28.58 -26.34 -0.02
CA TYR A 305 -29.60 -26.56 1.03
C TYR A 305 -29.83 -25.33 1.93
N GLY A 306 -29.10 -24.21 1.70
CA GLY A 306 -29.15 -23.04 2.59
C GLY A 306 -29.83 -21.81 2.02
N GLU A 307 -29.57 -21.46 0.74
CA GLU A 307 -29.96 -20.15 0.17
C GLU A 307 -30.50 -20.26 -1.27
N PRO A 308 -31.84 -20.36 -1.46
CA PRO A 308 -32.43 -20.48 -2.80
C PRO A 308 -32.11 -19.32 -3.75
N LYS A 309 -31.99 -18.10 -3.21
CA LYS A 309 -31.67 -16.90 -4.02
C LYS A 309 -30.26 -16.96 -4.57
N LEU A 310 -29.27 -17.39 -3.75
CA LEU A 310 -27.88 -17.56 -4.18
C LEU A 310 -27.76 -18.67 -5.22
N VAL A 311 -28.45 -19.81 -4.99
CA VAL A 311 -28.49 -20.92 -5.95
C VAL A 311 -29.05 -20.45 -7.31
N SER A 312 -30.13 -19.68 -7.31
CA SER A 312 -30.71 -19.11 -8.55
C SER A 312 -29.77 -18.16 -9.26
N ALA A 313 -29.02 -17.33 -8.53
CA ALA A 313 -28.01 -16.42 -9.10
C ALA A 313 -26.85 -17.20 -9.73
N LEU A 314 -26.34 -18.24 -9.07
CA LEU A 314 -25.30 -19.13 -9.62
C LEU A 314 -25.77 -19.86 -10.89
N GLU A 315 -27.01 -20.34 -10.91
CA GLU A 315 -27.61 -20.95 -12.10
C GLU A 315 -27.74 -19.97 -13.25
N SER A 316 -28.12 -18.72 -12.96
CA SER A 316 -28.24 -17.66 -13.97
C SER A 316 -26.89 -17.34 -14.63
N CYS A 317 -25.81 -17.24 -13.84
CA CYS A 317 -24.45 -17.05 -14.36
C CYS A 317 -24.00 -18.25 -15.20
N ASN A 318 -24.18 -19.48 -14.69
CA ASN A 318 -23.84 -20.70 -15.42
C ASN A 318 -24.62 -20.80 -16.76
N LYS A 319 -25.90 -20.43 -16.78
CA LYS A 319 -26.73 -20.42 -18.01
C LYS A 319 -26.18 -19.45 -19.06
N GLN A 320 -25.80 -18.24 -18.66
CA GLN A 320 -25.20 -17.26 -19.57
C GLN A 320 -23.88 -17.78 -20.18
N LEU A 321 -23.00 -18.36 -19.36
CA LEU A 321 -21.74 -18.94 -19.86
C LEU A 321 -21.99 -20.16 -20.78
N LEU A 322 -23.05 -20.95 -20.51
CA LEU A 322 -23.44 -22.04 -21.41
C LEU A 322 -23.95 -21.54 -22.77
N GLU A 323 -24.71 -20.46 -22.78
CA GLU A 323 -25.20 -19.82 -24.04
C GLU A 323 -23.99 -19.36 -24.87
N LEU A 324 -23.03 -18.62 -24.26
CA LEU A 324 -21.79 -18.21 -24.94
C LEU A 324 -20.97 -19.42 -25.45
N LYS A 325 -20.88 -20.50 -24.66
CA LYS A 325 -20.19 -21.72 -25.07
C LYS A 325 -20.82 -22.39 -26.29
N ARG A 326 -22.16 -22.37 -26.43
CA ARG A 326 -22.86 -22.95 -27.57
C ARG A 326 -22.65 -22.19 -28.85
N GLU A 327 -22.41 -20.89 -28.76
CA GLU A 327 -22.16 -20.00 -29.89
C GLU A 327 -20.69 -19.93 -30.29
N CYS A 328 -19.81 -20.60 -29.53
CA CYS A 328 -18.35 -20.55 -29.69
C CYS A 328 -17.79 -21.91 -30.05
N ASP A 329 -17.07 -21.99 -31.17
CA ASP A 329 -16.26 -23.16 -31.54
C ASP A 329 -14.77 -22.84 -31.28
N GLY A 330 -14.27 -23.30 -30.12
CA GLY A 330 -12.89 -23.10 -29.67
C GLY A 330 -12.69 -21.79 -28.89
N CYS A 331 -12.57 -20.64 -29.57
CA CYS A 331 -12.33 -19.34 -28.95
C CYS A 331 -13.08 -18.23 -29.70
N GLN A 332 -13.68 -17.31 -28.96
CA GLN A 332 -14.40 -16.17 -29.54
C GLN A 332 -14.06 -14.87 -28.78
N ILE A 333 -13.86 -13.79 -29.52
CA ILE A 333 -13.71 -12.44 -28.98
C ILE A 333 -15.09 -11.75 -29.03
N LEU A 334 -15.55 -11.31 -27.86
CA LEU A 334 -16.79 -10.57 -27.71
C LEU A 334 -16.52 -9.07 -27.52
N ASN A 335 -17.29 -8.22 -28.21
CA ASN A 335 -17.20 -6.77 -28.04
C ASN A 335 -17.82 -6.27 -26.72
N SER A 336 -18.70 -7.07 -26.11
CA SER A 336 -19.35 -6.75 -24.84
C SER A 336 -19.71 -8.03 -24.09
N VAL A 337 -19.52 -7.99 -22.78
CA VAL A 337 -19.95 -9.03 -21.83
C VAL A 337 -21.01 -8.52 -20.86
N SER A 338 -21.74 -7.46 -21.22
CA SER A 338 -22.70 -6.75 -20.35
C SER A 338 -23.72 -7.68 -19.70
N HIS A 339 -24.24 -8.67 -20.43
CA HIS A 339 -25.21 -9.63 -19.89
C HIS A 339 -24.62 -10.51 -18.79
N VAL A 340 -23.37 -10.99 -18.96
CA VAL A 340 -22.64 -11.75 -17.94
C VAL A 340 -22.36 -10.86 -16.75
N TYR A 341 -21.88 -9.63 -17.00
CA TYR A 341 -21.53 -8.67 -15.95
C TYR A 341 -22.72 -8.35 -15.02
N ILE A 342 -23.90 -8.08 -15.56
CA ILE A 342 -25.11 -7.83 -14.75
C ILE A 342 -25.44 -9.03 -13.86
N LYS A 343 -25.31 -10.26 -14.39
CA LYS A 343 -25.56 -11.47 -13.60
C LYS A 343 -24.52 -11.67 -12.50
N LEU A 344 -23.26 -11.34 -12.78
CA LEU A 344 -22.19 -11.37 -11.79
C LEU A 344 -22.40 -10.35 -10.67
N LEU A 345 -22.83 -9.13 -10.98
CA LEU A 345 -23.16 -8.12 -9.95
C LEU A 345 -24.26 -8.63 -9.01
N SER A 346 -25.33 -9.19 -9.58
CA SER A 346 -26.41 -9.79 -8.78
C SER A 346 -25.94 -10.97 -7.94
N LEU A 347 -25.02 -11.79 -8.46
CA LEU A 347 -24.42 -12.88 -7.71
C LEU A 347 -23.54 -12.36 -6.56
N MET A 348 -22.72 -11.33 -6.81
CA MET A 348 -21.86 -10.72 -5.79
C MET A 348 -22.68 -10.25 -4.58
N THR A 349 -23.76 -9.50 -4.81
CA THR A 349 -24.65 -9.06 -3.72
C THR A 349 -25.19 -10.25 -2.90
N LYS A 350 -25.60 -11.33 -3.58
CA LYS A 350 -26.11 -12.53 -2.88
C LYS A 350 -25.04 -13.31 -2.16
N LEU A 351 -23.81 -13.30 -2.66
CA LEU A 351 -22.66 -13.90 -1.98
C LEU A 351 -22.27 -13.09 -0.73
N GLU A 352 -22.28 -11.77 -0.80
CA GLU A 352 -22.00 -10.91 0.35
C GLU A 352 -23.03 -11.13 1.45
N GLU A 353 -24.34 -11.12 1.14
CA GLU A 353 -25.42 -11.43 2.07
C GLU A 353 -25.21 -12.82 2.72
N PHE A 354 -24.86 -13.83 1.92
CA PHE A 354 -24.65 -15.20 2.42
C PHE A 354 -23.42 -15.31 3.32
N ILE A 355 -22.29 -14.67 2.96
CA ILE A 355 -21.04 -14.73 3.73
C ILE A 355 -21.20 -14.06 5.11
N GLU A 356 -22.01 -13.00 5.21
CA GLU A 356 -22.31 -12.32 6.48
C GLU A 356 -23.09 -13.25 7.43
N ASP A 357 -24.04 -14.03 6.92
CA ASP A 357 -24.89 -14.90 7.70
C ASP A 357 -24.32 -16.33 7.91
N CYS A 358 -23.34 -16.72 7.08
CA CYS A 358 -22.77 -18.07 7.08
C CYS A 358 -21.90 -18.32 8.31
N LYS A 359 -22.30 -19.30 9.15
CA LYS A 359 -21.57 -19.76 10.33
C LYS A 359 -20.58 -20.89 10.04
N ASP A 360 -20.65 -21.51 8.88
CA ASP A 360 -19.76 -22.61 8.47
C ASP A 360 -18.49 -22.03 7.82
N GLU A 361 -17.38 -22.12 8.56
CA GLU A 361 -16.08 -21.62 8.10
C GLU A 361 -15.52 -22.38 6.89
N ALA A 362 -15.89 -23.65 6.69
CA ALA A 362 -15.42 -24.43 5.55
C ALA A 362 -16.10 -23.95 4.26
N ILE A 363 -17.42 -23.70 4.31
CA ILE A 363 -18.17 -23.14 3.18
C ILE A 363 -17.74 -21.71 2.90
N ARG A 364 -17.40 -20.94 3.93
CA ARG A 364 -16.98 -19.54 3.81
C ARG A 364 -15.60 -19.36 3.18
N LYS A 365 -14.75 -20.39 3.26
CA LYS A 365 -13.40 -20.39 2.66
C LYS A 365 -13.38 -20.78 1.17
N GLU A 366 -14.36 -21.56 0.71
CA GLU A 366 -14.55 -21.94 -0.70
C GLU A 366 -15.21 -20.79 -1.51
#